data_3281ea154c3e386b8822005fc1737831
#
_entry.id   3281ea154c3e386b8822005fc1737831
#
_cell.length_a   1.000
_cell.length_b   1.000
_cell.length_c   1.000
_cell.angle_alpha   90.00
_cell.angle_beta   90.00
_cell.angle_gamma   90.00
#
_symmetry.space_group_name_H-M   'P 1'
#
loop_
_entity.id
_entity.type
_entity.pdbx_description
1 polymer ?
#
loop_
_entity_poly.entity_id
_entity_poly.type
_entity_poly.pdbx_seq_one_letter_code
_entity_poly.pdbx_strand_id
1 'polypeptide(L)'
;RRTRVGRFALPDDASGLIAPEAMLDTRTHTVTAHTDQKTFTNREGQTVTRNKCVLDTPEGLAGDERRNWLLDHALTMEQAARGAMPALDITPEEASELRFGRRIERTISEPTAAIVPQTHDVAAIIERANAHQAKPVTVFPLA
;
A
#
# COMPACT_ATOMS: atom_id res chain seq x y z
N ARG A 1 4.09 5.92 -18.94
CA ARG A 1 4.33 6.34 -17.54
C ARG A 1 3.03 6.28 -16.73
N ARG A 2 3.07 5.63 -15.58
CA ARG A 2 1.91 5.54 -14.68
C ARG A 2 1.92 6.72 -13.72
N THR A 3 0.84 7.48 -13.70
CA THR A 3 0.68 8.67 -12.85
C THR A 3 -0.35 8.49 -11.74
N ARG A 4 -1.10 7.39 -11.77
CA ARG A 4 -2.13 7.07 -10.78
C ARG A 4 -2.27 5.58 -10.58
N VAL A 5 -2.48 5.16 -9.33
CA VAL A 5 -2.86 3.80 -8.94
C VAL A 5 -4.00 3.92 -7.92
N GLY A 6 -5.21 3.62 -8.35
CA GLY A 6 -6.39 3.86 -7.51
C GLY A 6 -6.55 5.34 -7.15
N ARG A 7 -6.64 5.63 -5.88
CA ARG A 7 -6.70 7.01 -5.34
C ARG A 7 -5.34 7.64 -5.12
N PHE A 8 -4.26 6.86 -5.21
CA PHE A 8 -2.90 7.37 -5.12
C PHE A 8 -2.48 7.94 -6.49
N ALA A 9 -2.19 9.22 -6.52
CA ALA A 9 -1.84 9.92 -7.75
C ALA A 9 -0.63 10.83 -7.53
N LEU A 10 0.13 11.03 -8.60
CA LEU A 10 1.16 12.06 -8.61
C LEU A 10 0.50 13.43 -8.68
N PRO A 11 1.11 14.47 -8.08
CA PRO A 11 0.70 15.85 -8.32
C PRO A 11 0.72 16.19 -9.81
N ASP A 12 -0.18 17.06 -10.26
CA ASP A 12 -0.30 17.43 -11.67
C ASP A 12 0.96 18.12 -12.22
N ASP A 13 1.73 18.76 -11.35
CA ASP A 13 2.99 19.43 -11.67
C ASP A 13 4.23 18.51 -11.63
N ALA A 14 4.03 17.21 -11.35
CA ALA A 14 5.12 16.25 -11.30
C ALA A 14 5.76 16.11 -12.67
N SER A 15 6.86 16.80 -12.90
CA SER A 15 7.64 16.73 -14.12
C SER A 15 8.60 15.55 -14.10
N GLY A 16 8.48 14.67 -15.06
CA GLY A 16 9.51 13.69 -15.40
C GLY A 16 9.53 12.42 -14.56
N LEU A 17 10.28 12.34 -13.51
CA LEU A 17 10.42 11.16 -12.68
C LEU A 17 9.28 11.08 -11.65
N ILE A 18 8.85 9.86 -11.34
CA ILE A 18 7.99 9.63 -10.17
C ILE A 18 8.79 10.11 -8.97
N ALA A 19 8.36 11.20 -8.38
CA ALA A 19 8.92 11.60 -7.11
C ALA A 19 8.52 10.51 -6.10
N PRO A 20 9.47 9.82 -5.46
CA PRO A 20 9.15 8.79 -4.48
C PRO A 20 8.26 9.32 -3.36
N GLU A 21 8.34 10.59 -3.04
CA GLU A 21 7.50 11.28 -2.07
C GLU A 21 6.01 11.17 -2.39
N ALA A 22 5.66 11.15 -3.66
CA ALA A 22 4.28 11.02 -4.10
C ALA A 22 3.72 9.61 -3.92
N MET A 23 4.57 8.63 -3.68
CA MET A 23 4.18 7.25 -3.39
C MET A 23 4.05 6.98 -1.89
N LEU A 24 4.59 7.88 -1.07
CA LEU A 24 4.43 7.85 0.38
C LEU A 24 3.09 8.48 0.75
N ASP A 25 2.72 8.41 2.01
CA ASP A 25 1.45 8.99 2.44
C ASP A 25 1.36 10.45 2.05
N THR A 26 0.50 10.73 1.11
CA THR A 26 0.24 12.08 0.63
C THR A 26 -0.46 12.98 1.65
N ARG A 27 -0.94 12.43 2.76
CA ARG A 27 -1.64 13.20 3.80
C ARG A 27 -0.68 13.76 4.84
N THR A 28 0.31 12.98 5.19
CA THR A 28 1.22 13.36 6.27
C THR A 28 2.57 13.86 5.78
N HIS A 29 3.00 13.44 4.61
CA HIS A 29 4.31 13.77 4.02
C HIS A 29 5.46 13.66 5.02
N THR A 30 5.36 12.67 5.94
CA THR A 30 6.30 12.54 7.04
C THR A 30 7.63 11.91 6.64
N VAL A 31 7.63 11.22 5.50
CA VAL A 31 8.86 10.63 4.93
C VAL A 31 9.01 11.13 3.51
N THR A 32 10.15 11.74 3.24
CA THR A 32 10.52 12.19 1.90
C THR A 32 11.59 11.27 1.32
N ALA A 33 11.89 11.46 0.05
CA ALA A 33 12.92 10.69 -0.62
C ALA A 33 13.65 11.57 -1.63
N HIS A 34 14.88 11.17 -1.94
CA HIS A 34 15.67 11.83 -2.96
C HIS A 34 16.28 10.80 -3.92
N THR A 35 16.75 11.28 -5.04
CA THR A 35 17.42 10.43 -6.03
C THR A 35 18.92 10.63 -5.95
N ASP A 36 19.65 9.56 -5.69
CA ASP A 36 21.09 9.48 -5.75
C ASP A 36 21.53 8.73 -7.01
N GLN A 37 22.72 9.04 -7.49
CA GLN A 37 23.37 8.27 -8.55
C GLN A 37 24.33 7.26 -7.96
N LYS A 38 24.23 6.02 -8.43
CA LYS A 38 25.16 4.95 -8.09
C LYS A 38 25.90 4.49 -9.33
N THR A 39 27.22 4.49 -9.26
CA THR A 39 28.08 3.96 -10.32
C THR A 39 28.66 2.63 -9.89
N PHE A 40 28.57 1.63 -10.74
CA PHE A 40 29.09 0.29 -10.47
C PHE A 40 29.59 -0.35 -11.77
N THR A 41 30.39 -1.39 -11.64
CA THR A 41 30.86 -2.19 -12.78
C THR A 41 29.95 -3.42 -12.92
N ASN A 42 29.35 -3.59 -14.10
CA ASN A 42 28.51 -4.75 -14.39
C ASN A 42 29.34 -6.01 -14.67
N ARG A 43 28.68 -7.14 -14.94
CA ARG A 43 29.34 -8.41 -15.21
C ARG A 43 30.20 -8.40 -16.49
N GLU A 44 29.92 -7.48 -17.41
CA GLU A 44 30.63 -7.31 -18.68
C GLU A 44 31.82 -6.36 -18.56
N GLY A 45 32.11 -5.87 -17.37
CA GLY A 45 33.21 -4.95 -17.12
C GLY A 45 32.92 -3.48 -17.48
N GLN A 46 31.67 -3.16 -17.81
CA GLN A 46 31.27 -1.80 -18.15
C GLN A 46 30.89 -1.01 -16.90
N THR A 47 31.27 0.25 -16.87
CA THR A 47 30.83 1.20 -15.83
C THR A 47 29.45 1.71 -16.15
N VAL A 48 28.50 1.45 -15.24
CA VAL A 48 27.10 1.83 -15.38
C VAL A 48 26.70 2.75 -14.24
N THR A 49 26.05 3.88 -14.58
CA THR A 49 25.47 4.80 -13.61
C THR A 49 23.96 4.66 -13.62
N ARG A 50 23.38 4.43 -12.44
CA ARG A 50 21.93 4.31 -12.27
C ARG A 50 21.44 5.22 -11.17
N ASN A 51 20.22 5.70 -11.32
CA ASN A 51 19.50 6.44 -10.29
C ASN A 51 18.99 5.47 -9.23
N LYS A 52 19.18 5.83 -7.97
CA LYS A 52 18.70 5.10 -6.81
C LYS A 52 17.80 6.02 -5.99
N CYS A 53 16.60 5.55 -5.67
CA CYS A 53 15.73 6.22 -4.71
C CYS A 53 16.21 5.92 -3.28
N VAL A 54 16.37 6.96 -2.48
CA VAL A 54 16.77 6.86 -1.07
C VAL A 54 15.74 7.58 -0.23
N LEU A 55 15.19 6.87 0.76
CA LEU A 55 14.30 7.47 1.74
C LEU A 55 15.09 8.33 2.73
N ASP A 56 14.58 9.54 2.98
CA ASP A 56 15.17 10.45 3.94
C ASP A 56 14.80 10.02 5.36
N THR A 57 15.81 9.63 6.11
CA THR A 57 15.67 9.25 7.52
C THR A 57 16.54 10.17 8.37
N PRO A 58 16.23 10.34 9.68
CA PRO A 58 17.07 11.13 10.57
C PRO A 58 18.53 10.67 10.56
N GLU A 59 19.46 11.61 10.66
CA GLU A 59 20.87 11.29 10.76
C GLU A 59 21.16 10.42 11.99
N GLY A 60 22.14 9.54 11.86
CA GLY A 60 22.59 8.67 12.94
C GLY A 60 21.77 7.39 13.12
N LEU A 61 20.68 7.22 12.39
CA LEU A 61 19.93 5.97 12.41
C LEU A 61 20.52 4.96 11.44
N ALA A 62 20.73 3.74 11.91
CA ALA A 62 21.24 2.63 11.12
C ALA A 62 20.66 1.30 11.58
N GLY A 63 20.63 0.30 10.70
CA GLY A 63 20.17 -1.04 11.03
C GLY A 63 18.71 -1.06 11.52
N ASP A 64 18.47 -1.69 12.66
CA ASP A 64 17.12 -1.86 13.22
C ASP A 64 16.47 -0.56 13.64
N GLU A 65 17.22 0.43 14.11
CA GLU A 65 16.67 1.74 14.47
C GLU A 65 16.08 2.44 13.24
N ARG A 66 16.78 2.41 12.12
CA ARG A 66 16.31 2.97 10.86
C ARG A 66 15.07 2.24 10.36
N ARG A 67 15.09 0.91 10.43
CA ARG A 67 13.94 0.08 10.04
C ARG A 67 12.72 0.40 10.88
N ASN A 68 12.86 0.49 12.20
CA ASN A 68 11.75 0.80 13.10
C ASN A 68 11.20 2.21 12.85
N TRP A 69 12.06 3.17 12.61
CA TRP A 69 11.63 4.53 12.25
C TRP A 69 10.79 4.54 10.97
N LEU A 70 11.24 3.81 9.94
CA LEU A 70 10.49 3.70 8.68
C LEU A 70 9.14 3.00 8.88
N LEU A 71 9.10 1.94 9.66
CA LEU A 71 7.86 1.22 9.96
C LEU A 71 6.86 2.09 10.72
N ASP A 72 7.33 2.91 11.65
CA ASP A 72 6.48 3.85 12.41
C ASP A 72 5.85 4.92 11.52
N HIS A 73 6.46 5.24 10.40
CA HIS A 73 5.99 6.23 9.44
C HIS A 73 5.29 5.62 8.22
N ALA A 74 5.25 4.29 8.11
CA ALA A 74 4.57 3.61 7.02
C ALA A 74 3.05 3.61 7.23
N LEU A 75 2.30 3.60 6.14
CA LEU A 75 0.87 3.35 6.18
C LEU A 75 0.60 1.92 6.66
N THR A 76 -0.40 1.77 7.53
CA THR A 76 -0.93 0.44 7.83
C THR A 76 -1.71 -0.09 6.62
N MET A 77 -1.94 -1.42 6.58
CA MET A 77 -2.78 -2.01 5.52
C MET A 77 -4.18 -1.39 5.53
N GLU A 78 -4.76 -1.16 6.70
CA GLU A 78 -6.07 -0.52 6.83
C GLU A 78 -6.06 0.91 6.25
N GLN A 79 -5.07 1.72 6.61
CA GLN A 79 -4.95 3.09 6.09
C GLN A 79 -4.78 3.09 4.57
N ALA A 80 -3.95 2.21 4.04
CA ALA A 80 -3.74 2.08 2.61
C ALA A 80 -5.02 1.64 1.89
N ALA A 81 -5.72 0.65 2.42
CA ALA A 81 -6.97 0.16 1.85
C ALA A 81 -8.06 1.22 1.85
N ARG A 82 -8.26 1.92 2.98
CA ARG A 82 -9.25 3.01 3.08
C ARG A 82 -8.90 4.20 2.19
N GLY A 83 -7.63 4.43 1.93
CA GLY A 83 -7.17 5.48 1.01
C GLY A 83 -7.30 5.11 -0.46
N ALA A 84 -7.24 3.83 -0.80
CA ALA A 84 -7.20 3.34 -2.18
C ALA A 84 -8.60 3.05 -2.76
N MET A 85 -9.55 2.58 -1.95
CA MET A 85 -10.86 2.11 -2.38
C MET A 85 -11.91 2.25 -1.29
N PRO A 86 -13.20 2.06 -1.61
CA PRO A 86 -14.25 1.96 -0.60
C PRO A 86 -13.93 0.86 0.42
N ALA A 87 -14.30 1.07 1.66
CA ALA A 87 -14.08 0.13 2.74
C ALA A 87 -15.40 -0.23 3.42
N LEU A 88 -15.50 -1.48 3.83
CA LEU A 88 -16.63 -2.01 4.57
C LEU A 88 -16.14 -2.63 5.87
N ASP A 89 -16.69 -2.18 6.99
CA ASP A 89 -16.41 -2.79 8.28
C ASP A 89 -17.18 -4.11 8.38
N ILE A 90 -16.47 -5.17 8.70
CA ILE A 90 -17.00 -6.52 8.82
C ILE A 90 -16.69 -7.11 10.19
N THR A 91 -17.39 -8.18 10.54
CA THR A 91 -17.15 -8.90 11.78
C THR A 91 -15.99 -9.89 11.63
N PRO A 92 -15.37 -10.34 12.75
CA PRO A 92 -14.36 -11.41 12.69
C PRO A 92 -14.88 -12.71 12.06
N GLU A 93 -16.16 -13.03 12.26
CA GLU A 93 -16.81 -14.19 11.66
C GLU A 93 -16.91 -14.06 10.13
N GLU A 94 -17.33 -12.90 9.65
CA GLU A 94 -17.35 -12.59 8.21
C GLU A 94 -15.96 -12.66 7.60
N ALA A 95 -14.95 -12.17 8.32
CA ALA A 95 -13.56 -12.25 7.87
C ALA A 95 -13.09 -13.70 7.72
N SER A 96 -13.46 -14.56 8.67
CA SER A 96 -13.18 -15.99 8.59
C SER A 96 -13.85 -16.64 7.36
N GLU A 97 -15.11 -16.32 7.11
CA GLU A 97 -15.82 -16.82 5.92
C GLU A 97 -15.13 -16.41 4.63
N LEU A 98 -14.72 -15.15 4.52
CA LEU A 98 -14.01 -14.64 3.33
C LEU A 98 -12.65 -15.34 3.13
N ARG A 99 -11.91 -15.60 4.22
CA ARG A 99 -10.62 -16.31 4.14
C ARG A 99 -10.75 -17.75 3.70
N PHE A 100 -11.90 -18.38 3.92
CA PHE A 100 -12.23 -19.70 3.38
C PHE A 100 -12.79 -19.64 1.94
N GLY A 101 -12.84 -18.48 1.32
CA GLY A 101 -13.38 -18.31 -0.01
C GLY A 101 -14.91 -18.29 -0.08
N ARG A 102 -15.57 -18.15 1.06
CA ARG A 102 -17.03 -18.13 1.15
C ARG A 102 -17.60 -16.73 0.96
N ARG A 103 -18.87 -16.68 0.61
CA ARG A 103 -19.60 -15.41 0.48
C ARG A 103 -20.07 -14.91 1.84
N ILE A 104 -20.29 -13.60 1.93
CA ILE A 104 -20.91 -12.96 3.10
C ILE A 104 -22.18 -12.23 2.68
N GLU A 105 -23.11 -12.07 3.61
CA GLU A 105 -24.38 -11.38 3.40
C GLU A 105 -24.17 -9.86 3.51
N ARG A 106 -23.59 -9.28 2.47
CA ARG A 106 -23.35 -7.85 2.36
C ARG A 106 -23.64 -7.37 0.94
N THR A 107 -24.33 -6.24 0.83
CA THR A 107 -24.61 -5.62 -0.47
C THR A 107 -23.55 -4.57 -0.75
N ILE A 108 -22.85 -4.73 -1.85
CA ILE A 108 -21.85 -3.78 -2.34
C ILE A 108 -22.07 -3.54 -3.83
N SER A 109 -21.66 -2.36 -4.32
CA SER A 109 -21.83 -1.97 -5.72
C SER A 109 -20.53 -1.96 -6.51
N GLU A 110 -19.40 -1.92 -5.83
CA GLU A 110 -18.06 -1.83 -6.42
C GLU A 110 -17.05 -2.61 -5.59
N PRO A 111 -15.87 -2.92 -6.12
CA PRO A 111 -14.83 -3.58 -5.34
C PRO A 111 -14.49 -2.80 -4.07
N THR A 112 -14.48 -3.50 -2.95
CA THR A 112 -14.44 -2.91 -1.61
C THR A 112 -13.46 -3.67 -0.73
N ALA A 113 -12.73 -2.96 0.12
CA ALA A 113 -11.88 -3.56 1.13
C ALA A 113 -12.73 -3.95 2.35
N ALA A 114 -12.68 -5.21 2.74
CA ALA A 114 -13.35 -5.74 3.92
C ALA A 114 -12.40 -5.70 5.11
N ILE A 115 -12.73 -4.92 6.13
CA ILE A 115 -11.84 -4.61 7.25
C ILE A 115 -12.53 -4.97 8.57
N VAL A 116 -11.79 -5.61 9.46
CA VAL A 116 -12.22 -5.86 10.85
C VAL A 116 -11.74 -4.70 11.72
N PRO A 117 -12.61 -3.77 12.12
CA PRO A 117 -12.19 -2.56 12.82
C PRO A 117 -11.56 -2.81 14.18
N GLN A 118 -11.96 -3.87 14.90
CA GLN A 118 -11.42 -4.20 16.22
C GLN A 118 -9.93 -4.55 16.19
N THR A 119 -9.47 -5.19 15.13
CA THR A 119 -8.08 -5.63 14.97
C THR A 119 -7.31 -4.83 13.91
N HIS A 120 -7.97 -3.91 13.21
CA HIS A 120 -7.43 -3.15 12.08
C HIS A 120 -6.98 -4.06 10.91
N ASP A 121 -7.54 -5.27 10.84
CA ASP A 121 -7.12 -6.30 9.90
C ASP A 121 -7.90 -6.18 8.59
N VAL A 122 -7.19 -6.10 7.47
CA VAL A 122 -7.79 -6.16 6.13
C VAL A 122 -7.91 -7.63 5.76
N ALA A 123 -9.15 -8.14 5.75
CA ALA A 123 -9.41 -9.55 5.51
C ALA A 123 -9.38 -9.91 4.01
N ALA A 124 -9.97 -9.08 3.18
CA ALA A 124 -10.10 -9.37 1.75
C ALA A 124 -10.44 -8.12 0.95
N ILE A 125 -10.23 -8.21 -0.35
CA ILE A 125 -10.92 -7.37 -1.33
C ILE A 125 -12.11 -8.17 -1.82
N ILE A 126 -13.29 -7.58 -1.76
CA ILE A 126 -14.55 -8.24 -2.11
C ILE A 126 -15.21 -7.56 -3.31
N GLU A 127 -15.98 -8.34 -4.04
CA GLU A 127 -16.83 -7.86 -5.13
C GLU A 127 -18.25 -8.37 -4.98
N ARG A 128 -19.16 -7.78 -5.70
CA ARG A 128 -20.55 -8.22 -5.72
C ARG A 128 -20.69 -9.62 -6.32
N ALA A 129 -21.28 -10.53 -5.56
CA ALA A 129 -21.62 -11.88 -6.03
C ALA A 129 -23.03 -11.93 -6.61
N ASN A 130 -23.99 -11.29 -5.91
CA ASN A 130 -25.37 -11.14 -6.33
C ASN A 130 -26.00 -9.94 -5.61
N ALA A 131 -27.33 -9.77 -5.65
CA ALA A 131 -28.03 -8.64 -5.04
C ALA A 131 -27.81 -8.53 -3.52
N HIS A 132 -27.49 -9.62 -2.84
CA HIS A 132 -27.44 -9.69 -1.37
C HIS A 132 -26.08 -10.13 -0.81
N GLN A 133 -25.17 -10.62 -1.67
CA GLN A 133 -23.94 -11.25 -1.23
C GLN A 133 -22.73 -10.66 -1.92
N ALA A 134 -21.62 -10.64 -1.18
CA ALA A 134 -20.29 -10.33 -1.66
C ALA A 134 -19.39 -11.56 -1.56
N LYS A 135 -18.43 -11.67 -2.50
CA LYS A 135 -17.45 -12.76 -2.54
C LYS A 135 -16.03 -12.20 -2.53
N PRO A 136 -15.05 -12.96 -2.01
CA PRO A 136 -13.68 -12.53 -2.04
C PRO A 136 -13.09 -12.63 -3.44
N VAL A 137 -12.33 -11.60 -3.83
CA VAL A 137 -11.47 -11.60 -5.02
C VAL A 137 -10.04 -11.93 -4.62
N THR A 138 -9.58 -11.30 -3.55
CA THR A 138 -8.28 -11.52 -2.95
C THR A 138 -8.44 -11.59 -1.45
N VAL A 139 -7.82 -12.57 -0.82
CA VAL A 139 -7.82 -12.71 0.64
C VAL A 139 -6.42 -12.45 1.18
N PHE A 140 -6.37 -11.87 2.38
CA PHE A 140 -5.12 -11.60 3.07
C PHE A 140 -4.99 -12.49 4.30
N PRO A 141 -3.80 -13.01 4.60
CA PRO A 141 -3.58 -13.79 5.81
C PRO A 141 -3.73 -12.90 7.05
N LEU A 142 -3.96 -13.51 8.18
CA LEU A 142 -3.86 -12.84 9.47
C LEU A 142 -2.44 -12.28 9.65
N ALA A 143 -2.39 -11.06 10.10
CA ALA A 143 -1.12 -10.41 10.41
C ALA A 143 -0.46 -11.03 11.65
#